data_cbc2ce01fd4094d97c807931aa152511
#
_entry.id   cbc2ce01fd4094d97c807931aa152511
#
_cell.length_a   1.000
_cell.length_b   1.000
_cell.length_c   1.000
_cell.angle_alpha   90.00
_cell.angle_beta   90.00
_cell.angle_gamma   90.00
#
_symmetry.space_group_name_H-M   'P 1'
#
loop_
_entity.id
_entity.type
_entity.pdbx_description
1 polymer ?
#
loop_
_entity_poly.entity_id
_entity_poly.type
_entity_poly.pdbx_seq_one_letter_code
_entity_poly.pdbx_strand_id
1 'polypeptide(L)'
;MIFVLGARGSRWAWQNRAWRDAEQFRKTQRNWAIAGLAIWVLSIGGCATAVGSIPFMFKGSDAYHMTMDAVRADTRVKAAIGDDVTDNFWVGGHLNVSANGTGDAQFSIPVHGAKGKATVFSHLVRNAGTWSIRLLVVRVDGVDAPIVLTNEDHVPIPNAAIGI
;
A
#
# COMPACT_ATOMS: atom_id res chain seq x y z
N MET A 1 -14.34 -25.35 -9.29
CA MET A 1 -13.63 -26.53 -9.85
C MET A 1 -12.47 -27.02 -8.97
N ILE A 2 -11.72 -26.16 -8.31
CA ILE A 2 -10.54 -26.51 -7.46
C ILE A 2 -10.91 -27.45 -6.30
N PHE A 3 -12.04 -27.23 -5.62
CA PHE A 3 -12.50 -28.08 -4.50
C PHE A 3 -12.82 -29.54 -4.88
N VAL A 4 -13.31 -29.77 -6.11
CA VAL A 4 -13.62 -31.13 -6.58
C VAL A 4 -12.34 -31.92 -6.84
N LEU A 5 -11.30 -31.27 -7.34
CA LEU A 5 -9.97 -31.87 -7.53
C LEU A 5 -9.33 -32.22 -6.19
N GLY A 6 -9.47 -31.38 -5.16
CA GLY A 6 -8.99 -31.67 -3.81
C GLY A 6 -9.68 -32.89 -3.18
N ALA A 7 -11.00 -32.98 -3.30
CA ALA A 7 -11.79 -34.07 -2.69
C ALA A 7 -11.68 -35.41 -3.43
N ARG A 8 -11.53 -35.42 -4.75
CA ARG A 8 -11.52 -36.65 -5.59
C ARG A 8 -10.17 -36.96 -6.24
N GLY A 9 -9.19 -36.09 -6.11
CA GLY A 9 -7.89 -36.21 -6.77
C GLY A 9 -7.14 -37.50 -6.38
N SER A 10 -7.17 -37.90 -5.11
CA SER A 10 -6.54 -39.14 -4.66
C SER A 10 -7.16 -40.40 -5.30
N ARG A 11 -8.48 -40.41 -5.47
CA ARG A 11 -9.20 -41.51 -6.11
C ARG A 11 -8.87 -41.61 -7.61
N TRP A 12 -8.79 -40.48 -8.29
CA TRP A 12 -8.41 -40.43 -9.71
C TRP A 12 -6.93 -40.79 -9.91
N ALA A 13 -6.05 -40.34 -9.04
CA ALA A 13 -4.63 -40.70 -9.09
C ALA A 13 -4.42 -42.19 -8.88
N TRP A 14 -5.20 -42.83 -8.02
CA TRP A 14 -5.17 -44.30 -7.85
C TRP A 14 -5.60 -45.04 -9.11
N GLN A 15 -6.65 -44.59 -9.77
CA GLN A 15 -7.24 -45.24 -10.94
C GLN A 15 -6.43 -45.06 -12.24
N ASN A 16 -5.69 -43.99 -12.39
CA ASN A 16 -5.02 -43.59 -13.63
C ASN A 16 -3.53 -43.95 -13.70
N ARG A 17 -3.00 -44.61 -12.67
CA ARG A 17 -1.59 -45.04 -12.64
C ARG A 17 -1.45 -46.41 -12.00
N ALA A 18 -0.55 -47.25 -12.55
CA ALA A 18 -0.17 -48.50 -11.92
C ALA A 18 0.70 -48.25 -10.71
N TRP A 19 0.24 -48.62 -9.53
CA TRP A 19 0.96 -48.54 -8.26
C TRP A 19 1.41 -49.95 -7.86
N ARG A 20 2.61 -50.09 -7.27
CA ARG A 20 3.09 -51.34 -6.76
C ARG A 20 2.27 -51.85 -5.60
N ASP A 21 1.98 -50.95 -4.69
CA ASP A 21 1.22 -51.19 -3.47
C ASP A 21 0.59 -49.92 -2.92
N ALA A 22 -0.26 -50.05 -1.92
CA ALA A 22 -0.93 -48.93 -1.25
C ALA A 22 0.05 -48.06 -0.43
N GLU A 23 1.20 -48.56 -0.05
CA GLU A 23 2.20 -47.84 0.71
C GLU A 23 2.93 -46.84 -0.19
N GLN A 24 3.34 -47.26 -1.37
CA GLN A 24 3.94 -46.39 -2.40
C GLN A 24 3.00 -45.22 -2.74
N PHE A 25 1.70 -45.54 -2.93
CA PHE A 25 0.70 -44.51 -3.20
C PHE A 25 0.63 -43.47 -2.06
N ARG A 26 0.48 -43.93 -0.81
CA ARG A 26 0.41 -43.03 0.37
C ARG A 26 1.66 -42.17 0.54
N LYS A 27 2.84 -42.75 0.33
CA LYS A 27 4.13 -42.03 0.40
C LYS A 27 4.21 -40.93 -0.68
N THR A 28 3.82 -41.26 -1.90
CA THR A 28 3.80 -40.30 -3.00
C THR A 28 2.79 -39.19 -2.76
N GLN A 29 1.58 -39.52 -2.34
CA GLN A 29 0.54 -38.55 -2.00
C GLN A 29 0.99 -37.61 -0.88
N ARG A 30 1.61 -38.15 0.18
CA ARG A 30 2.16 -37.33 1.28
C ARG A 30 3.24 -36.37 0.80
N ASN A 31 4.15 -36.82 -0.05
CA ASN A 31 5.20 -35.95 -0.58
C ASN A 31 4.62 -34.81 -1.43
N TRP A 32 3.63 -35.10 -2.27
CA TRP A 32 2.93 -34.10 -3.05
C TRP A 32 2.12 -33.13 -2.18
N ALA A 33 1.49 -33.64 -1.12
CA ALA A 33 0.79 -32.78 -0.17
C ALA A 33 1.73 -31.83 0.56
N ILE A 34 2.90 -32.33 0.99
CA ILE A 34 3.94 -31.50 1.64
C ILE A 34 4.49 -30.46 0.65
N ALA A 35 4.80 -30.87 -0.59
CA ALA A 35 5.28 -29.95 -1.62
C ALA A 35 4.23 -28.88 -1.96
N GLY A 36 2.97 -29.28 -2.11
CA GLY A 36 1.86 -28.34 -2.34
C GLY A 36 1.67 -27.35 -1.19
N LEU A 37 1.72 -27.84 0.04
CA LEU A 37 1.65 -26.99 1.23
C LEU A 37 2.83 -26.01 1.30
N ALA A 38 4.05 -26.47 1.02
CA ALA A 38 5.25 -25.64 1.00
C ALA A 38 5.13 -24.52 -0.04
N ILE A 39 4.70 -24.85 -1.27
CA ILE A 39 4.49 -23.85 -2.32
C ILE A 39 3.41 -22.84 -1.88
N TRP A 40 2.35 -23.30 -1.26
CA TRP A 40 1.26 -22.43 -0.80
C TRP A 40 1.72 -21.46 0.28
N VAL A 41 2.46 -21.95 1.28
CA VAL A 41 3.04 -21.13 2.35
C VAL A 41 4.04 -20.12 1.79
N LEU A 42 4.91 -20.53 0.86
CA LEU A 42 5.86 -19.62 0.20
C LEU A 42 5.16 -18.56 -0.63
N SER A 43 4.08 -18.92 -1.34
CA SER A 43 3.32 -17.97 -2.15
C SER A 43 2.62 -16.92 -1.28
N ILE A 44 1.94 -17.34 -0.20
CA ILE A 44 1.28 -16.42 0.73
C ILE A 44 2.33 -15.56 1.46
N GLY A 45 3.41 -16.17 1.95
CA GLY A 45 4.50 -15.45 2.61
C GLY A 45 5.15 -14.43 1.68
N GLY A 46 5.41 -14.81 0.43
CA GLY A 46 5.95 -13.91 -0.59
C GLY A 46 5.02 -12.74 -0.91
N CYS A 47 3.73 -13.01 -1.11
CA CYS A 47 2.75 -11.95 -1.33
C CYS A 47 2.62 -11.02 -0.11
N ALA A 48 2.55 -11.58 1.09
CA ALA A 48 2.45 -10.77 2.32
C ALA A 48 3.68 -9.87 2.51
N THR A 49 4.88 -10.39 2.22
CA THR A 49 6.13 -9.62 2.29
C THR A 49 6.15 -8.52 1.24
N ALA A 50 5.77 -8.83 -0.01
CA ALA A 50 5.72 -7.85 -1.09
C ALA A 50 4.75 -6.70 -0.77
N VAL A 51 3.52 -7.01 -0.36
CA VAL A 51 2.52 -6.00 0.02
C VAL A 51 2.98 -5.21 1.25
N GLY A 52 3.53 -5.88 2.27
CA GLY A 52 4.02 -5.24 3.48
C GLY A 52 5.23 -4.32 3.26
N SER A 53 5.99 -4.49 2.18
CA SER A 53 7.13 -3.62 1.85
C SER A 53 6.74 -2.31 1.16
N ILE A 54 5.54 -2.21 0.57
CA ILE A 54 5.09 -1.01 -0.16
C ILE A 54 5.15 0.27 0.68
N PRO A 55 4.64 0.30 1.93
CA PRO A 55 4.72 1.50 2.77
C PRO A 55 6.15 1.96 3.02
N PHE A 56 7.08 1.04 3.20
CA PHE A 56 8.50 1.37 3.43
C PHE A 56 9.13 2.02 2.20
N MET A 57 8.76 1.57 0.99
CA MET A 57 9.25 2.18 -0.25
C MET A 57 8.78 3.63 -0.38
N PHE A 58 7.50 3.90 -0.09
CA PHE A 58 6.97 5.27 -0.12
C PHE A 58 7.61 6.15 0.96
N LYS A 59 7.63 5.66 2.19
CA LYS A 59 8.16 6.42 3.35
C LYS A 59 9.65 6.70 3.25
N GLY A 60 10.41 5.88 2.52
CA GLY A 60 11.84 6.11 2.26
C GLY A 60 12.13 7.11 1.13
N SER A 61 11.11 7.67 0.45
CA SER A 61 11.32 8.60 -0.65
C SER A 61 11.45 10.05 -0.20
N ASP A 62 12.32 10.82 -0.88
CA ASP A 62 12.48 12.26 -0.63
C ASP A 62 11.15 13.02 -0.80
N ALA A 63 10.32 12.60 -1.77
CA ALA A 63 9.00 13.19 -2.01
C ALA A 63 8.08 13.03 -0.78
N TYR A 64 8.12 11.86 -0.13
CA TYR A 64 7.35 11.63 1.08
C TYR A 64 7.84 12.49 2.24
N HIS A 65 9.15 12.53 2.47
CA HIS A 65 9.76 13.36 3.52
C HIS A 65 9.40 14.82 3.34
N MET A 66 9.55 15.35 2.12
CA MET A 66 9.18 16.73 1.80
C MET A 66 7.70 17.03 2.09
N THR A 67 6.81 16.10 1.76
CA THR A 67 5.37 16.21 2.07
C THR A 67 5.13 16.28 3.57
N MET A 68 5.70 15.35 4.33
CA MET A 68 5.47 15.26 5.77
C MET A 68 6.09 16.42 6.53
N ASP A 69 7.25 16.92 6.10
CA ASP A 69 7.91 18.07 6.71
C ASP A 69 7.08 19.34 6.51
N ALA A 70 6.53 19.55 5.30
CA ALA A 70 5.64 20.67 5.04
C ALA A 70 4.35 20.61 5.90
N VAL A 71 3.76 19.42 6.03
CA VAL A 71 2.56 19.22 6.88
C VAL A 71 2.86 19.47 8.36
N ARG A 72 3.98 18.97 8.86
CA ARG A 72 4.42 19.16 10.25
C ARG A 72 4.82 20.59 10.57
N ALA A 73 5.25 21.36 9.58
CA ALA A 73 5.61 22.76 9.77
C ALA A 73 4.41 23.70 9.81
N ASP A 74 3.27 23.33 9.20
CA ASP A 74 2.10 24.21 9.08
C ASP A 74 1.35 24.39 10.40
N THR A 75 1.20 25.63 10.82
CA THR A 75 0.54 26.00 12.09
C THR A 75 -0.96 25.70 12.09
N ARG A 76 -1.63 25.76 10.92
CA ARG A 76 -3.07 25.48 10.78
C ARG A 76 -3.34 23.99 10.98
N VAL A 77 -2.45 23.15 10.46
CA VAL A 77 -2.54 21.70 10.64
C VAL A 77 -2.33 21.36 12.12
N LYS A 78 -1.30 21.92 12.77
CA LYS A 78 -1.05 21.73 14.21
C LYS A 78 -2.21 22.21 15.07
N ALA A 79 -2.82 23.32 14.73
CA ALA A 79 -3.99 23.81 15.45
C ALA A 79 -5.18 22.86 15.36
N ALA A 80 -5.37 22.24 14.19
CA ALA A 80 -6.48 21.34 13.89
C ALA A 80 -6.33 19.94 14.50
N ILE A 81 -5.15 19.31 14.34
CA ILE A 81 -4.95 17.90 14.76
C ILE A 81 -3.97 17.71 15.92
N GLY A 82 -3.24 18.78 16.34
CA GLY A 82 -2.25 18.74 17.41
C GLY A 82 -0.81 18.81 16.92
N ASP A 83 0.14 19.04 17.82
CA ASP A 83 1.55 19.26 17.48
C ASP A 83 2.27 17.98 17.01
N ASP A 84 1.92 16.82 17.60
CA ASP A 84 2.53 15.52 17.26
C ASP A 84 1.84 14.88 16.06
N VAL A 85 2.12 15.38 14.86
CA VAL A 85 1.57 14.83 13.63
C VAL A 85 2.33 13.55 13.25
N THR A 86 1.65 12.41 13.43
CA THR A 86 2.17 11.07 13.14
C THR A 86 1.41 10.44 11.98
N ASP A 87 2.13 9.81 11.09
CA ASP A 87 1.56 9.09 9.96
C ASP A 87 1.22 7.64 10.30
N ASN A 88 0.19 7.11 9.68
CA ASN A 88 -0.18 5.70 9.80
C ASN A 88 0.80 4.81 9.03
N PHE A 89 0.80 3.50 9.37
CA PHE A 89 1.62 2.51 8.65
C PHE A 89 1.30 2.49 7.15
N TRP A 90 0.02 2.46 6.80
CA TRP A 90 -0.43 2.39 5.41
C TRP A 90 -0.48 3.78 4.77
N VAL A 91 0.25 3.91 3.68
CA VAL A 91 0.27 5.08 2.80
C VAL A 91 -0.19 4.61 1.42
N GLY A 92 -1.18 5.29 0.87
CA GLY A 92 -1.64 5.07 -0.51
C GLY A 92 -0.95 6.03 -1.48
N GLY A 93 -0.90 5.63 -2.74
CA GLY A 93 -0.39 6.52 -3.79
C GLY A 93 0.42 5.81 -4.86
N HIS A 94 1.13 6.60 -5.66
CA HIS A 94 2.12 6.10 -6.59
C HIS A 94 3.38 6.98 -6.56
N LEU A 95 4.50 6.39 -6.93
CA LEU A 95 5.78 7.06 -7.06
C LEU A 95 6.45 6.53 -8.32
N ASN A 96 6.73 7.40 -9.27
CA ASN A 96 7.45 7.09 -10.48
C ASN A 96 8.68 7.97 -10.59
N VAL A 97 9.83 7.37 -10.83
CA VAL A 97 11.10 8.09 -11.03
C VAL A 97 11.78 7.54 -12.27
N SER A 98 12.04 8.41 -13.21
CA SER A 98 12.71 8.08 -14.46
C SER A 98 14.21 8.35 -14.39
N ALA A 99 15.00 7.58 -15.14
CA ALA A 99 16.46 7.72 -15.18
C ALA A 99 16.95 9.08 -15.69
N ASN A 100 16.12 9.81 -16.44
CA ASN A 100 16.40 11.16 -16.93
C ASN A 100 16.25 12.27 -15.87
N GLY A 101 15.98 11.92 -14.60
CA GLY A 101 15.81 12.87 -13.51
C GLY A 101 14.41 13.47 -13.39
N THR A 102 13.44 13.00 -14.20
CA THR A 102 12.02 13.36 -14.04
C THR A 102 11.30 12.36 -13.13
N GLY A 103 10.18 12.77 -12.55
CA GLY A 103 9.34 11.89 -11.74
C GLY A 103 8.02 12.54 -11.37
N ASP A 104 7.11 11.70 -10.90
CA ASP A 104 5.81 12.07 -10.41
C ASP A 104 5.49 11.25 -9.16
N ALA A 105 4.96 11.91 -8.14
CA ALA A 105 4.56 11.27 -6.91
C ALA A 105 3.21 11.81 -6.44
N GLN A 106 2.30 10.92 -6.13
CA GLN A 106 1.04 11.25 -5.49
C GLN A 106 0.87 10.41 -4.25
N PHE A 107 0.54 11.04 -3.13
CA PHE A 107 0.33 10.35 -1.88
C PHE A 107 -1.01 10.69 -1.26
N SER A 108 -1.58 9.67 -0.61
CA SER A 108 -2.69 9.79 0.33
C SER A 108 -2.20 9.22 1.66
N ILE A 109 -1.90 10.10 2.60
CA ILE A 109 -1.26 9.74 3.86
C ILE A 109 -2.24 10.00 5.00
N PRO A 110 -2.82 8.96 5.61
CA PRO A 110 -3.57 9.14 6.84
C PRO A 110 -2.62 9.54 7.97
N VAL A 111 -2.94 10.65 8.64
CA VAL A 111 -2.18 11.18 9.75
C VAL A 111 -3.07 11.37 10.99
N HIS A 112 -2.48 11.36 12.15
CA HIS A 112 -3.18 11.62 13.40
C HIS A 112 -2.30 12.45 14.34
N GLY A 113 -2.96 13.18 15.21
CA GLY A 113 -2.34 13.92 16.28
C GLY A 113 -3.18 13.83 17.54
N ALA A 114 -2.79 14.55 18.59
CA ALA A 114 -3.45 14.49 19.89
C ALA A 114 -4.91 14.96 19.88
N LYS A 115 -5.31 15.80 18.91
CA LYS A 115 -6.64 16.42 18.84
C LYS A 115 -7.55 15.76 17.79
N GLY A 116 -6.99 15.05 16.78
CA GLY A 116 -7.80 14.52 15.71
C GLY A 116 -7.01 13.75 14.66
N LYS A 117 -7.73 13.38 13.60
CA LYS A 117 -7.19 12.67 12.44
C LYS A 117 -7.37 13.51 11.19
N ALA A 118 -6.51 13.27 10.22
CA ALA A 118 -6.60 13.92 8.93
C ALA A 118 -6.03 13.00 7.83
N THR A 119 -6.32 13.32 6.58
CA THR A 119 -5.68 12.69 5.42
C THR A 119 -4.97 13.77 4.61
N VAL A 120 -3.70 13.56 4.37
CA VAL A 120 -2.87 14.42 3.54
C VAL A 120 -2.91 13.92 2.11
N PHE A 121 -3.24 14.79 1.17
CA PHE A 121 -3.16 14.55 -0.25
C PHE A 121 -2.06 15.41 -0.84
N SER A 122 -1.11 14.79 -1.52
CA SER A 122 -0.02 15.53 -2.16
C SER A 122 0.23 15.05 -3.57
N HIS A 123 0.63 16.00 -4.41
CA HIS A 123 1.14 15.78 -5.75
C HIS A 123 2.48 16.51 -5.88
N LEU A 124 3.52 15.77 -6.22
CA LEU A 124 4.86 16.27 -6.39
C LEU A 124 5.38 15.90 -7.78
N VAL A 125 6.17 16.79 -8.34
CA VAL A 125 6.82 16.58 -9.64
C VAL A 125 8.33 16.71 -9.43
N ARG A 126 9.08 15.82 -10.08
CA ARG A 126 10.53 15.84 -10.08
C ARG A 126 11.04 16.34 -11.43
N ASN A 127 11.85 17.39 -11.39
CA ASN A 127 12.51 17.94 -12.56
C ASN A 127 14.00 18.07 -12.28
N ALA A 128 14.83 17.60 -13.21
CA ALA A 128 16.29 17.65 -13.09
C ALA A 128 16.79 17.11 -11.72
N GLY A 129 16.15 16.07 -11.22
CA GLY A 129 16.54 15.44 -9.95
C GLY A 129 15.96 16.08 -8.69
N THR A 130 15.29 17.23 -8.78
CA THR A 130 14.73 17.96 -7.63
C THR A 130 13.22 17.82 -7.58
N TRP A 131 12.67 17.46 -6.40
CA TRP A 131 11.24 17.41 -6.16
C TRP A 131 10.66 18.79 -5.85
N SER A 132 9.46 19.05 -6.35
CA SER A 132 8.65 20.24 -6.02
C SER A 132 7.21 19.80 -5.71
N ILE A 133 6.62 20.41 -4.67
CA ILE A 133 5.23 20.18 -4.30
C ILE A 133 4.34 21.06 -5.19
N ARG A 134 3.47 20.43 -5.98
CA ARG A 134 2.49 21.11 -6.82
C ARG A 134 1.15 21.28 -6.11
N LEU A 135 0.74 20.25 -5.38
CA LEU A 135 -0.47 20.26 -4.58
C LEU A 135 -0.20 19.64 -3.22
N LEU A 136 -0.65 20.31 -2.17
CA LEU A 136 -0.62 19.79 -0.81
C LEU A 136 -1.85 20.24 -0.07
N VAL A 137 -2.71 19.30 0.26
CA VAL A 137 -4.00 19.52 0.91
C VAL A 137 -4.15 18.58 2.08
N VAL A 138 -4.58 19.10 3.22
CA VAL A 138 -4.89 18.32 4.41
C VAL A 138 -6.39 18.38 4.68
N ARG A 139 -7.03 17.23 4.65
CA ARG A 139 -8.45 17.10 5.02
C ARG A 139 -8.54 16.56 6.44
N VAL A 140 -9.05 17.39 7.33
CA VAL A 140 -9.26 17.04 8.74
C VAL A 140 -10.62 16.34 8.87
N ASP A 141 -10.65 15.24 9.60
CA ASP A 141 -11.88 14.48 9.83
C ASP A 141 -12.90 15.33 10.61
N GLY A 142 -14.12 15.41 10.08
CA GLY A 142 -15.20 16.20 10.70
C GLY A 142 -15.16 17.70 10.40
N VAL A 143 -14.24 18.16 9.53
CA VAL A 143 -14.18 19.56 9.07
C VAL A 143 -14.41 19.59 7.55
N ASP A 144 -15.43 20.37 7.14
CA ASP A 144 -15.82 20.42 5.71
C ASP A 144 -14.76 21.10 4.83
N ALA A 145 -14.09 22.12 5.35
CA ALA A 145 -13.10 22.88 4.59
C ALA A 145 -11.71 22.24 4.70
N PRO A 146 -11.08 21.84 3.58
CA PRO A 146 -9.71 21.35 3.59
C PRO A 146 -8.71 22.48 3.85
N ILE A 147 -7.59 22.15 4.49
CA ILE A 147 -6.46 23.07 4.67
C ILE A 147 -5.57 22.92 3.42
N VAL A 148 -5.52 23.94 2.59
CA VAL A 148 -4.66 24.00 1.40
C VAL A 148 -3.34 24.62 1.79
N LEU A 149 -2.25 23.86 1.68
CA LEU A 149 -0.89 24.32 1.93
C LEU A 149 -0.26 24.85 0.65
N THR A 150 -0.41 24.09 -0.44
CA THR A 150 0.12 24.44 -1.76
C THR A 150 -0.88 24.02 -2.83
N ASN A 151 -1.10 24.87 -3.84
CA ASN A 151 -1.90 24.61 -5.02
C ASN A 151 -1.37 25.43 -6.21
N GLU A 152 -0.20 25.05 -6.72
CA GLU A 152 0.44 25.73 -7.84
C GLU A 152 -0.29 25.53 -9.17
N ASP A 153 -0.92 24.37 -9.33
CA ASP A 153 -1.65 24.00 -10.54
C ASP A 153 -3.10 24.53 -10.56
N HIS A 154 -3.52 25.27 -9.54
CA HIS A 154 -4.87 25.81 -9.37
C HIS A 154 -5.98 24.78 -9.59
N VAL A 155 -5.71 23.54 -9.15
CA VAL A 155 -6.67 22.44 -9.24
C VAL A 155 -7.89 22.75 -8.38
N PRO A 156 -9.12 22.63 -8.92
CA PRO A 156 -10.33 22.75 -8.12
C PRO A 156 -10.33 21.70 -7.00
N ILE A 157 -10.34 22.15 -5.76
CA ILE A 157 -10.39 21.26 -4.61
C ILE A 157 -11.87 21.08 -4.26
N PRO A 158 -12.45 19.89 -4.45
CA PRO A 158 -13.86 19.67 -4.12
C PRO A 158 -14.05 19.91 -2.63
N ASN A 159 -14.90 20.87 -2.29
CA ASN A 159 -15.46 20.96 -0.95
C ASN A 159 -16.20 19.67 -0.68
N ALA A 160 -15.72 18.93 0.26
CA ALA A 160 -16.32 17.77 0.91
C ALA A 160 -17.33 16.91 0.10
N ALA A 161 -17.45 15.70 0.53
CA ALA A 161 -18.36 14.65 0.05
C ALA A 161 -17.87 13.89 -1.20
N ILE A 162 -16.78 13.16 -1.04
CA ILE A 162 -16.81 11.82 -1.57
C ILE A 162 -16.80 10.90 -0.36
N GLY A 163 -17.99 10.78 0.24
CA GLY A 163 -18.34 9.60 0.98
C GLY A 163 -18.55 8.51 -0.05
N ILE A 164 -17.72 7.54 -0.07
CA ILE A 164 -18.05 6.16 -0.44
C ILE A 164 -17.28 5.28 0.56
#